data_b7f4a5710124cb7e41a7964d418c1d9c
#
_entry.id   b7f4a5710124cb7e41a7964d418c1d9c
#
_cell.length_a   1.000
_cell.length_b   1.000
_cell.length_c   1.000
_cell.angle_alpha   90.00
_cell.angle_beta   90.00
_cell.angle_gamma   90.00
#
_symmetry.space_group_name_H-M   'P 1'
#
loop_
_entity.id
_entity.type
_entity.pdbx_description
1 polymer ?
#
loop_
_entity_poly.entity_id
_entity_poly.type
_entity_poly.pdbx_seq_one_letter_code
_entity_poly.pdbx_strand_id
1 'polypeptide(L)'
;MGKKDITLNEFLGDPHIFADLLNGCCFCGRQEIRPEELLPMDSVQSTENRKGIPGKRIRDTKKLFYRYRPAAVLAVENQENPDCRMPVRCMRYDADEYERQIKAIASVHKEKTGFARFGKEDHLIPVFTLVLYYGAGRWDFPGRLHDLLEFGDAGEWLRRMVPDYPMQLISVREDLNIDLFRTELREVMGILQRVDDKAAMRAFVNSNKDAFARMTERGFAVIVNCTNSRRLQKYMRDNREGGCIDMCRAFEEWMDDCRKEGRADGIKIGEERGERRGMKKGETRLAQLIKRLGEEQRFTDILRVAEDAALRNRLYRKYGL
;
A
#
# COMPACT_ATOMS: atom_id res chain seq x y z
N MET A 1 -13.85 -0.18 5.46
CA MET A 1 -13.18 0.06 4.18
C MET A 1 -12.62 1.47 4.20
N GLY A 2 -11.33 1.60 4.06
CA GLY A 2 -10.65 2.90 4.05
C GLY A 2 -10.91 3.67 2.75
N LYS A 3 -10.65 4.99 2.76
CA LYS A 3 -10.82 5.83 1.57
C LYS A 3 -9.94 5.40 0.39
N LYS A 4 -8.75 4.89 0.70
CA LYS A 4 -7.79 4.33 -0.27
C LYS A 4 -8.34 3.08 -0.95
N ASP A 5 -8.90 2.14 -0.17
CA ASP A 5 -9.48 0.90 -0.70
C ASP A 5 -10.65 1.20 -1.64
N ILE A 6 -11.52 2.16 -1.29
CA ILE A 6 -12.66 2.54 -2.13
C ILE A 6 -12.17 3.03 -3.50
N THR A 7 -11.20 3.96 -3.50
CA THR A 7 -10.67 4.54 -4.74
C THR A 7 -9.95 3.52 -5.60
N LEU A 8 -9.17 2.63 -4.97
CA LEU A 8 -8.47 1.56 -5.68
C LEU A 8 -9.46 0.54 -6.26
N ASN A 9 -10.53 0.21 -5.53
CA ASN A 9 -11.60 -0.66 -6.02
C ASN A 9 -12.36 -0.05 -7.20
N GLU A 10 -12.65 1.25 -7.16
CA GLU A 10 -13.26 1.97 -8.29
C GLU A 10 -12.36 1.97 -9.53
N PHE A 11 -11.06 2.16 -9.33
CA PHE A 11 -10.06 2.13 -10.38
C PHE A 11 -9.92 0.73 -10.99
N LEU A 12 -9.75 -0.31 -10.17
CA LEU A 12 -9.70 -1.71 -10.60
C LEU A 12 -11.06 -2.23 -11.09
N GLY A 13 -12.14 -1.49 -10.84
CA GLY A 13 -13.47 -1.76 -11.41
C GLY A 13 -13.51 -1.62 -12.93
N ASP A 14 -12.60 -0.83 -13.53
CA ASP A 14 -12.47 -0.73 -14.98
C ASP A 14 -11.95 -2.06 -15.57
N PRO A 15 -12.61 -2.64 -16.59
CA PRO A 15 -12.20 -3.92 -17.15
C PRO A 15 -10.83 -3.87 -17.86
N HIS A 16 -10.43 -2.73 -18.41
CA HIS A 16 -9.10 -2.58 -19.03
C HIS A 16 -7.99 -2.62 -17.99
N ILE A 17 -8.18 -1.90 -16.88
CA ILE A 17 -7.25 -1.88 -15.75
C ILE A 17 -7.18 -3.24 -15.08
N PHE A 18 -8.35 -3.89 -14.87
CA PHE A 18 -8.41 -5.20 -14.25
C PHE A 18 -7.74 -6.29 -15.09
N ALA A 19 -7.98 -6.30 -16.40
CA ALA A 19 -7.33 -7.22 -17.32
C ALA A 19 -5.81 -7.00 -17.34
N ASP A 20 -5.36 -5.74 -17.40
CA ASP A 20 -3.95 -5.40 -17.41
C ASP A 20 -3.23 -5.83 -16.13
N LEU A 21 -3.87 -5.63 -14.96
CA LEU A 21 -3.34 -6.12 -13.68
C LEU A 21 -3.10 -7.63 -13.71
N LEU A 22 -4.10 -8.41 -14.09
CA LEU A 22 -3.97 -9.87 -14.11
C LEU A 22 -2.99 -10.34 -15.19
N ASN A 23 -2.98 -9.70 -16.35
CA ASN A 23 -2.03 -10.01 -17.41
C ASN A 23 -0.58 -9.74 -16.99
N GLY A 24 -0.33 -8.64 -16.29
CA GLY A 24 0.98 -8.32 -15.74
C GLY A 24 1.40 -9.28 -14.63
N CYS A 25 0.53 -9.47 -13.62
CA CYS A 25 0.84 -10.26 -12.44
C CYS A 25 0.90 -11.78 -12.69
N CYS A 26 -0.01 -12.32 -13.51
CA CYS A 26 -0.17 -13.77 -13.65
C CYS A 26 0.40 -14.31 -14.97
N PHE A 27 0.54 -13.49 -15.98
CA PHE A 27 0.92 -13.94 -17.33
C PHE A 27 2.15 -13.24 -17.91
N CYS A 28 2.93 -12.55 -17.08
CA CYS A 28 4.15 -11.82 -17.48
C CYS A 28 3.90 -10.85 -18.64
N GLY A 29 2.78 -10.12 -18.62
CA GLY A 29 2.39 -9.13 -19.62
C GLY A 29 1.77 -9.70 -20.91
N ARG A 30 1.63 -11.03 -21.02
CA ARG A 30 0.87 -11.65 -22.13
C ARG A 30 -0.61 -11.34 -21.97
N GLN A 31 -1.26 -10.97 -23.07
CA GLN A 31 -2.67 -10.55 -23.08
C GLN A 31 -3.61 -11.78 -23.13
N GLU A 32 -3.60 -12.56 -22.05
CA GLU A 32 -4.43 -13.77 -21.92
C GLU A 32 -5.88 -13.42 -21.55
N ILE A 33 -6.08 -12.30 -20.84
CA ILE A 33 -7.40 -11.80 -20.47
C ILE A 33 -7.66 -10.51 -21.22
N ARG A 34 -8.76 -10.46 -21.97
CA ARG A 34 -9.19 -9.26 -22.70
C ARG A 34 -10.27 -8.52 -21.89
N PRO A 35 -10.31 -7.18 -21.94
CA PRO A 35 -11.31 -6.41 -21.20
C PRO A 35 -12.75 -6.78 -21.53
N GLU A 36 -13.05 -7.06 -22.79
CA GLU A 36 -14.36 -7.47 -23.28
C GLU A 36 -14.82 -8.85 -22.79
N GLU A 37 -13.89 -9.68 -22.31
CA GLU A 37 -14.18 -11.00 -21.71
C GLU A 37 -14.52 -10.88 -20.20
N LEU A 38 -14.50 -9.67 -19.62
CA LEU A 38 -14.73 -9.40 -18.21
C LEU A 38 -16.10 -8.78 -17.97
N LEU A 39 -17.01 -9.57 -17.42
CA LEU A 39 -18.35 -9.10 -17.05
C LEU A 39 -18.38 -8.65 -15.58
N PRO A 40 -19.05 -7.53 -15.26
CA PRO A 40 -19.15 -7.07 -13.89
C PRO A 40 -19.92 -8.06 -13.02
N MET A 41 -19.47 -8.24 -11.79
CA MET A 41 -20.15 -9.02 -10.76
C MET A 41 -20.39 -8.15 -9.52
N ASP A 42 -21.48 -8.44 -8.82
CA ASP A 42 -21.74 -7.79 -7.53
C ASP A 42 -20.71 -8.24 -6.49
N SER A 43 -19.99 -7.29 -5.93
CA SER A 43 -18.99 -7.52 -4.88
C SER A 43 -19.63 -7.67 -3.49
N VAL A 44 -20.91 -7.31 -3.34
CA VAL A 44 -21.64 -7.41 -2.09
C VAL A 44 -22.23 -8.80 -1.93
N GLN A 45 -21.86 -9.51 -0.89
CA GLN A 45 -22.46 -10.78 -0.51
C GLN A 45 -23.35 -10.56 0.72
N SER A 46 -24.62 -10.87 0.58
CA SER A 46 -25.54 -10.96 1.71
C SER A 46 -25.23 -12.25 2.48
N THR A 47 -24.95 -12.12 3.76
CA THR A 47 -24.73 -13.26 4.66
C THR A 47 -25.72 -13.20 5.81
N GLU A 48 -26.25 -14.34 6.23
CA GLU A 48 -27.00 -14.46 7.46
C GLU A 48 -26.07 -15.04 8.54
N ASN A 49 -26.07 -14.43 9.72
CA ASN A 49 -25.39 -15.04 10.85
C ASN A 49 -26.27 -16.15 11.45
N ARG A 50 -25.72 -16.93 12.41
CA ARG A 50 -26.47 -18.02 13.10
C ARG A 50 -27.76 -17.57 13.79
N LYS A 51 -28.01 -16.27 13.92
CA LYS A 51 -29.22 -15.66 14.52
C LYS A 51 -30.16 -15.08 13.47
N GLY A 52 -29.94 -15.37 12.16
CA GLY A 52 -30.77 -14.82 11.06
C GLY A 52 -30.58 -13.30 10.83
N ILE A 53 -29.56 -12.69 11.42
CA ILE A 53 -29.29 -11.26 11.22
C ILE A 53 -28.56 -11.09 9.89
N PRO A 54 -29.10 -10.27 8.94
CA PRO A 54 -28.44 -10.01 7.69
C PRO A 54 -27.07 -9.34 7.91
N GLY A 55 -26.04 -9.91 7.32
CA GLY A 55 -24.69 -9.32 7.28
C GLY A 55 -24.31 -9.02 5.83
N LYS A 56 -23.51 -8.00 5.61
CA LYS A 56 -22.89 -7.73 4.32
C LYS A 56 -21.42 -8.08 4.40
N ARG A 57 -20.94 -8.94 3.51
CA ARG A 57 -19.52 -9.11 3.22
C ARG A 57 -19.24 -8.46 1.89
N ILE A 58 -18.22 -7.66 1.85
CA ILE A 58 -17.82 -6.94 0.64
C ILE A 58 -16.47 -7.51 0.25
N ARG A 59 -16.40 -8.12 -0.94
CA ARG A 59 -15.15 -8.35 -1.65
C ARG A 59 -14.74 -7.06 -2.33
N ASP A 60 -13.44 -6.87 -2.52
CA ASP A 60 -12.99 -5.63 -3.14
C ASP A 60 -13.42 -5.57 -4.60
N THR A 61 -12.82 -6.30 -5.49
CA THR A 61 -13.22 -6.29 -6.90
C THR A 61 -13.31 -7.72 -7.43
N LYS A 62 -14.41 -8.05 -8.12
CA LYS A 62 -14.54 -9.34 -8.81
C LYS A 62 -15.24 -9.21 -10.15
N LYS A 63 -14.87 -10.06 -11.09
CA LYS A 63 -15.45 -10.13 -12.44
C LYS A 63 -15.64 -11.57 -12.88
N LEU A 64 -16.66 -11.79 -13.69
CA LEU A 64 -16.84 -13.05 -14.40
C LEU A 64 -15.98 -13.01 -15.67
N PHE A 65 -15.04 -13.91 -15.77
CA PHE A 65 -14.30 -14.14 -17.00
C PHE A 65 -15.13 -15.04 -17.93
N TYR A 66 -15.46 -14.49 -19.07
CA TYR A 66 -16.36 -15.12 -20.04
C TYR A 66 -15.68 -15.25 -21.39
N ARG A 67 -15.41 -16.50 -21.81
CA ARG A 67 -14.86 -16.82 -23.13
C ARG A 67 -15.75 -17.88 -23.75
N TYR A 68 -16.69 -17.48 -24.64
CA TYR A 68 -17.76 -18.33 -25.19
C TYR A 68 -18.74 -18.90 -24.14
N ARG A 69 -18.30 -19.10 -22.92
CA ARG A 69 -19.07 -19.53 -21.74
C ARG A 69 -18.41 -18.97 -20.47
N PRO A 70 -19.12 -18.96 -19.34
CA PRO A 70 -18.48 -18.65 -18.07
C PRO A 70 -17.27 -19.57 -17.82
N ALA A 71 -16.08 -18.98 -17.62
CA ALA A 71 -14.81 -19.69 -17.51
C ALA A 71 -14.23 -19.65 -16.10
N ALA A 72 -14.31 -18.51 -15.42
CA ALA A 72 -13.82 -18.34 -14.05
C ALA A 72 -14.43 -17.10 -13.39
N VAL A 73 -14.43 -17.07 -12.07
CA VAL A 73 -14.59 -15.84 -11.29
C VAL A 73 -13.20 -15.36 -10.91
N LEU A 74 -12.85 -14.14 -11.32
CA LEU A 74 -11.58 -13.50 -11.02
C LEU A 74 -11.81 -12.41 -9.99
N ALA A 75 -11.04 -12.41 -8.91
CA ALA A 75 -11.16 -11.45 -7.82
C ALA A 75 -9.81 -10.86 -7.43
N VAL A 76 -9.82 -9.61 -7.00
CA VAL A 76 -8.65 -8.91 -6.42
C VAL A 76 -9.05 -8.40 -5.05
N GLU A 77 -8.24 -8.73 -4.04
CA GLU A 77 -8.35 -8.24 -2.66
C GLU A 77 -7.23 -7.23 -2.41
N ASN A 78 -7.60 -5.99 -2.16
CA ASN A 78 -6.65 -4.90 -1.91
C ASN A 78 -6.25 -4.86 -0.43
N GLN A 79 -4.95 -4.87 -0.14
CA GLN A 79 -4.44 -4.85 1.23
C GLN A 79 -3.41 -3.73 1.43
N GLU A 80 -3.70 -2.78 2.32
CA GLU A 80 -2.74 -1.77 2.76
C GLU A 80 -1.92 -2.28 3.96
N ASN A 81 -2.59 -2.95 4.89
CA ASN A 81 -1.95 -3.49 6.09
C ASN A 81 -1.92 -5.01 6.02
N PRO A 82 -0.79 -5.65 6.38
CA PRO A 82 -0.72 -7.10 6.42
C PRO A 82 -1.74 -7.68 7.40
N ASP A 83 -2.35 -8.80 7.03
CA ASP A 83 -3.30 -9.54 7.88
C ASP A 83 -2.92 -11.03 7.86
N CYS A 84 -2.47 -11.56 9.01
CA CYS A 84 -2.10 -12.97 9.14
C CYS A 84 -3.25 -13.94 8.83
N ARG A 85 -4.51 -13.49 8.88
CA ARG A 85 -5.71 -14.29 8.58
C ARG A 85 -6.04 -14.33 7.10
N MET A 86 -5.23 -13.70 6.25
CA MET A 86 -5.55 -13.53 4.83
C MET A 86 -5.80 -14.84 4.08
N PRO A 87 -5.03 -15.93 4.31
CA PRO A 87 -5.33 -17.23 3.68
C PRO A 87 -6.73 -17.75 4.02
N VAL A 88 -7.15 -17.63 5.28
CA VAL A 88 -8.50 -18.04 5.74
C VAL A 88 -9.58 -17.13 5.17
N ARG A 89 -9.30 -15.82 5.02
CA ARG A 89 -10.23 -14.87 4.40
C ARG A 89 -10.47 -15.21 2.93
N CYS A 90 -9.40 -15.44 2.16
CA CYS A 90 -9.50 -15.83 0.76
C CYS A 90 -10.25 -17.14 0.59
N MET A 91 -9.87 -18.19 1.35
CA MET A 91 -10.56 -19.49 1.35
C MET A 91 -12.06 -19.34 1.60
N ARG A 92 -12.44 -18.52 2.58
CA ARG A 92 -13.85 -18.29 2.89
C ARG A 92 -14.58 -17.54 1.78
N TYR A 93 -13.95 -16.53 1.17
CA TYR A 93 -14.55 -15.80 0.06
C TYR A 93 -14.76 -16.69 -1.17
N ASP A 94 -13.83 -17.57 -1.45
CA ASP A 94 -13.95 -18.51 -2.57
C ASP A 94 -15.02 -19.57 -2.28
N ALA A 95 -15.09 -20.07 -1.04
CA ALA A 95 -16.15 -20.98 -0.60
C ALA A 95 -17.54 -20.32 -0.68
N ASP A 96 -17.68 -19.07 -0.24
CA ASP A 96 -18.93 -18.30 -0.34
C ASP A 96 -19.35 -18.12 -1.83
N GLU A 97 -18.39 -17.96 -2.75
CA GLU A 97 -18.69 -17.87 -4.18
C GLU A 97 -19.12 -19.21 -4.77
N TYR A 98 -18.46 -20.32 -4.41
CA TYR A 98 -18.92 -21.66 -4.81
C TYR A 98 -20.32 -21.97 -4.27
N GLU A 99 -20.61 -21.64 -3.03
CA GLU A 99 -21.94 -21.79 -2.45
C GLU A 99 -23.01 -20.98 -3.22
N ARG A 100 -22.66 -19.77 -3.67
CA ARG A 100 -23.53 -18.94 -4.52
C ARG A 100 -23.80 -19.61 -5.86
N GLN A 101 -22.78 -20.21 -6.49
CA GLN A 101 -22.94 -20.95 -7.75
C GLN A 101 -23.84 -22.18 -7.56
N ILE A 102 -23.66 -22.96 -6.48
CA ILE A 102 -24.50 -24.09 -6.15
C ILE A 102 -25.96 -23.65 -6.04
N LYS A 103 -26.24 -22.59 -5.30
CA LYS A 103 -27.61 -22.06 -5.13
C LYS A 103 -28.22 -21.60 -6.45
N ALA A 104 -27.43 -20.93 -7.29
CA ALA A 104 -27.89 -20.48 -8.61
C ALA A 104 -28.27 -21.65 -9.52
N ILE A 105 -27.42 -22.70 -9.57
CA ILE A 105 -27.70 -23.90 -10.35
C ILE A 105 -28.93 -24.61 -9.81
N ALA A 106 -29.04 -24.78 -8.49
CA ALA A 106 -30.19 -25.39 -7.86
C ALA A 106 -31.50 -24.65 -8.13
N SER A 107 -31.45 -23.31 -8.19
CA SER A 107 -32.60 -22.48 -8.56
C SER A 107 -33.06 -22.75 -9.99
N VAL A 108 -32.12 -22.82 -10.95
CA VAL A 108 -32.41 -23.13 -12.35
C VAL A 108 -33.04 -24.55 -12.48
N HIS A 109 -32.55 -25.51 -11.71
CA HIS A 109 -33.16 -26.86 -11.67
C HIS A 109 -34.57 -26.79 -11.10
N LYS A 110 -34.82 -26.02 -10.04
CA LYS A 110 -36.16 -25.87 -9.46
C LYS A 110 -37.14 -25.29 -10.45
N GLU A 111 -36.75 -24.29 -11.22
CA GLU A 111 -37.61 -23.68 -12.27
C GLU A 111 -37.98 -24.70 -13.36
N LYS A 112 -37.02 -25.59 -13.74
CA LYS A 112 -37.22 -26.57 -14.82
C LYS A 112 -37.95 -27.81 -14.37
N THR A 113 -37.69 -28.31 -13.15
CA THR A 113 -38.10 -29.63 -12.68
C THR A 113 -38.98 -29.60 -11.44
N GLY A 114 -39.20 -28.43 -10.83
CA GLY A 114 -39.91 -28.28 -9.56
C GLY A 114 -39.05 -28.59 -8.31
N PHE A 115 -37.84 -29.12 -8.47
CA PHE A 115 -36.97 -29.52 -7.35
C PHE A 115 -35.62 -28.79 -7.40
N ALA A 116 -35.28 -28.09 -6.31
CA ALA A 116 -33.96 -27.49 -6.15
C ALA A 116 -32.93 -28.61 -5.87
N ARG A 117 -31.95 -28.73 -6.74
CA ARG A 117 -30.86 -29.72 -6.56
C ARG A 117 -29.59 -29.25 -7.25
N PHE A 118 -28.43 -29.73 -6.75
CA PHE A 118 -27.16 -29.75 -7.45
C PHE A 118 -26.83 -31.21 -7.72
N GLY A 119 -26.78 -31.61 -8.98
CA GLY A 119 -26.62 -33.01 -9.42
C GLY A 119 -25.18 -33.30 -9.85
N LYS A 120 -24.89 -34.57 -10.16
CA LYS A 120 -23.52 -35.00 -10.54
C LYS A 120 -23.04 -34.48 -11.89
N GLU A 121 -23.94 -34.03 -12.75
CA GLU A 121 -23.59 -33.46 -14.05
C GLU A 121 -23.39 -31.93 -14.00
N ASP A 122 -23.69 -31.32 -12.84
CA ASP A 122 -23.48 -29.90 -12.64
C ASP A 122 -22.01 -29.62 -12.25
N HIS A 123 -21.46 -28.52 -12.78
CA HIS A 123 -20.09 -28.15 -12.57
C HIS A 123 -20.02 -26.70 -12.12
N LEU A 124 -19.12 -26.44 -11.19
CA LEU A 124 -18.79 -25.09 -10.77
C LEU A 124 -17.68 -24.52 -11.67
N ILE A 125 -17.69 -23.21 -11.87
CA ILE A 125 -16.56 -22.54 -12.49
C ILE A 125 -15.52 -22.17 -11.43
N PRO A 126 -14.21 -22.26 -11.73
CA PRO A 126 -13.17 -21.95 -10.78
C PRO A 126 -13.21 -20.50 -10.30
N VAL A 127 -12.80 -20.28 -9.06
CA VAL A 127 -12.60 -18.97 -8.47
C VAL A 127 -11.10 -18.73 -8.29
N PHE A 128 -10.61 -17.61 -8.77
CA PHE A 128 -9.22 -17.19 -8.61
C PHE A 128 -9.18 -15.87 -7.86
N THR A 129 -8.45 -15.80 -6.76
CA THR A 129 -8.31 -14.61 -5.91
C THR A 129 -6.85 -14.18 -5.85
N LEU A 130 -6.56 -12.96 -6.33
CA LEU A 130 -5.29 -12.28 -6.21
C LEU A 130 -5.33 -11.33 -5.02
N VAL A 131 -4.37 -11.41 -4.11
CA VAL A 131 -4.15 -10.42 -3.04
C VAL A 131 -3.12 -9.42 -3.52
N LEU A 132 -3.53 -8.17 -3.70
CA LEU A 132 -2.68 -7.06 -4.09
C LEU A 132 -2.28 -6.27 -2.85
N TYR A 133 -1.06 -6.48 -2.37
CA TYR A 133 -0.52 -5.77 -1.23
C TYR A 133 0.25 -4.52 -1.65
N TYR A 134 -0.22 -3.35 -1.23
CA TYR A 134 0.37 -2.06 -1.57
C TYR A 134 0.90 -1.28 -0.34
N GLY A 135 0.96 -1.94 0.83
CA GLY A 135 1.45 -1.35 2.07
C GLY A 135 2.93 -0.97 2.06
N ALA A 136 3.35 -0.24 3.09
CA ALA A 136 4.71 0.29 3.19
C ALA A 136 5.77 -0.75 3.56
N GLY A 137 5.40 -1.73 4.39
CA GLY A 137 6.29 -2.77 4.87
C GLY A 137 6.33 -3.99 3.97
N ARG A 138 7.28 -4.88 4.25
CA ARG A 138 7.32 -6.20 3.63
C ARG A 138 6.15 -7.04 4.14
N TRP A 139 5.63 -7.92 3.27
CA TRP A 139 4.67 -8.94 3.72
C TRP A 139 5.43 -10.08 4.40
N ASP A 140 5.50 -10.04 5.73
CA ASP A 140 6.13 -11.07 6.56
C ASP A 140 5.06 -11.83 7.38
N PHE A 141 4.07 -12.37 6.67
CA PHE A 141 2.91 -13.07 7.24
C PHE A 141 2.63 -14.35 6.44
N PRO A 142 1.91 -15.32 7.04
CA PRO A 142 1.57 -16.58 6.38
C PRO A 142 0.97 -16.39 4.97
N GLY A 143 1.50 -17.13 4.00
CA GLY A 143 1.04 -17.13 2.61
C GLY A 143 0.08 -18.27 2.29
N ARG A 144 -0.13 -19.21 3.21
CA ARG A 144 -0.99 -20.38 3.05
C ARG A 144 -1.61 -20.82 4.37
N LEU A 145 -2.68 -21.61 4.28
CA LEU A 145 -3.39 -22.11 5.46
C LEU A 145 -2.47 -22.93 6.38
N HIS A 146 -1.63 -23.79 5.82
CA HIS A 146 -0.73 -24.62 6.61
C HIS A 146 0.25 -23.84 7.50
N ASP A 147 0.63 -22.62 7.13
CA ASP A 147 1.50 -21.76 7.94
C ASP A 147 0.79 -21.20 9.19
N LEU A 148 -0.55 -21.29 9.21
CA LEU A 148 -1.40 -20.87 10.34
C LEU A 148 -1.75 -22.03 11.27
N LEU A 149 -1.49 -23.28 10.86
CA LEU A 149 -1.90 -24.47 11.59
C LEU A 149 -0.75 -25.00 12.44
N GLU A 150 -1.07 -25.39 13.66
CA GLU A 150 -0.17 -26.12 14.53
C GLU A 150 -0.46 -27.62 14.42
N PHE A 151 0.47 -28.37 13.86
CA PHE A 151 0.32 -29.82 13.64
C PHE A 151 0.80 -30.67 14.83
N GLY A 152 1.51 -30.07 15.82
CA GLY A 152 1.98 -30.74 17.02
C GLY A 152 2.77 -32.02 16.74
N ASP A 153 2.69 -32.96 17.66
CA ASP A 153 3.36 -34.27 17.56
C ASP A 153 2.80 -35.18 16.45
N ALA A 154 1.58 -34.89 15.97
CA ALA A 154 0.99 -35.58 14.81
C ALA A 154 1.69 -35.24 13.48
N GLY A 155 2.43 -34.13 13.44
CA GLY A 155 3.43 -33.80 12.45
C GLY A 155 3.05 -34.03 11.00
N GLU A 156 3.95 -34.70 10.29
CA GLU A 156 3.93 -34.82 8.83
C GLU A 156 2.71 -35.59 8.27
N TRP A 157 2.22 -36.60 8.96
CA TRP A 157 1.07 -37.37 8.47
C TRP A 157 -0.21 -36.53 8.47
N LEU A 158 -0.44 -35.74 9.53
CA LEU A 158 -1.61 -34.85 9.61
C LEU A 158 -1.53 -33.72 8.59
N ARG A 159 -0.32 -33.19 8.38
CA ARG A 159 -0.05 -32.17 7.36
C ARG A 159 -0.42 -32.65 5.94
N ARG A 160 -0.20 -33.92 5.63
CA ARG A 160 -0.60 -34.53 4.34
C ARG A 160 -2.10 -34.76 4.22
N MET A 161 -2.78 -34.97 5.34
CA MET A 161 -4.23 -35.25 5.37
C MET A 161 -5.08 -33.96 5.33
N VAL A 162 -4.57 -32.87 5.89
CA VAL A 162 -5.27 -31.60 5.91
C VAL A 162 -5.01 -30.85 4.60
N PRO A 163 -6.07 -30.46 3.85
CA PRO A 163 -5.91 -29.65 2.64
C PRO A 163 -5.24 -28.31 2.95
N ASP A 164 -4.29 -27.90 2.12
CA ASP A 164 -3.69 -26.56 2.17
C ASP A 164 -4.45 -25.59 1.26
N TYR A 165 -4.38 -24.32 1.59
CA TYR A 165 -4.92 -23.24 0.78
C TYR A 165 -3.85 -22.15 0.60
N PRO A 166 -3.03 -22.22 -0.47
CA PRO A 166 -2.08 -21.18 -0.81
C PRO A 166 -2.82 -19.97 -1.39
N MET A 167 -2.51 -18.77 -0.90
CA MET A 167 -3.01 -17.55 -1.53
C MET A 167 -2.06 -17.03 -2.61
N GLN A 168 -2.62 -16.37 -3.62
CA GLN A 168 -1.85 -15.67 -4.63
C GLN A 168 -1.62 -14.25 -4.16
N LEU A 169 -0.41 -13.96 -3.68
CA LEU A 169 -0.01 -12.64 -3.17
C LEU A 169 0.96 -11.98 -4.13
N ILE A 170 0.71 -10.71 -4.43
CA ILE A 170 1.63 -9.82 -5.14
C ILE A 170 1.86 -8.58 -4.28
N SER A 171 3.09 -8.34 -3.90
CA SER A 171 3.53 -7.09 -3.29
C SER A 171 3.87 -6.08 -4.37
N VAL A 172 3.17 -4.94 -4.38
CA VAL A 172 3.41 -3.86 -5.35
C VAL A 172 4.85 -3.38 -5.29
N ARG A 173 5.46 -3.37 -4.10
CA ARG A 173 6.80 -2.83 -3.89
C ARG A 173 7.93 -3.82 -4.17
N GLU A 174 7.68 -5.11 -4.01
CA GLU A 174 8.72 -6.14 -4.08
C GLU A 174 8.63 -6.99 -5.35
N ASP A 175 7.41 -7.39 -5.75
CA ASP A 175 7.22 -8.41 -6.77
C ASP A 175 6.81 -7.83 -8.13
N LEU A 176 6.30 -6.59 -8.17
CA LEU A 176 5.63 -6.07 -9.33
C LEU A 176 6.60 -5.40 -10.32
N ASN A 177 6.68 -5.97 -11.53
CA ASN A 177 7.32 -5.31 -12.66
C ASN A 177 6.32 -4.43 -13.40
N ILE A 178 6.39 -3.10 -13.20
CA ILE A 178 5.46 -2.14 -13.81
C ILE A 178 5.57 -2.03 -15.34
N ASP A 179 6.68 -2.44 -15.93
CA ASP A 179 6.87 -2.39 -17.38
C ASP A 179 6.08 -3.46 -18.13
N LEU A 180 5.45 -4.39 -17.41
CA LEU A 180 4.51 -5.38 -17.96
C LEU A 180 3.11 -4.80 -18.21
N PHE A 181 2.79 -3.63 -17.64
CA PHE A 181 1.48 -3.00 -17.81
C PHE A 181 1.42 -2.11 -19.05
N ARG A 182 0.23 -2.06 -19.64
CA ARG A 182 -0.06 -1.33 -20.88
C ARG A 182 -1.01 -0.16 -20.69
N THR A 183 -1.67 -0.09 -19.54
CA THR A 183 -2.59 0.98 -19.16
C THR A 183 -1.94 1.94 -18.17
N GLU A 184 -2.68 2.98 -17.74
CA GLU A 184 -2.27 3.89 -16.66
C GLU A 184 -2.02 3.20 -15.31
N LEU A 185 -2.32 1.90 -15.20
CA LEU A 185 -1.94 1.07 -14.06
C LEU A 185 -0.42 1.11 -13.83
N ARG A 186 0.38 1.23 -14.90
CA ARG A 186 1.83 1.40 -14.85
C ARG A 186 2.23 2.63 -14.03
N GLU A 187 1.59 3.75 -14.28
CA GLU A 187 1.88 5.03 -13.61
C GLU A 187 1.42 4.97 -12.16
N VAL A 188 0.22 4.45 -11.90
CA VAL A 188 -0.33 4.29 -10.56
C VAL A 188 0.57 3.39 -9.71
N MET A 189 0.90 2.19 -10.19
CA MET A 189 1.75 1.25 -9.44
C MET A 189 3.19 1.78 -9.31
N GLY A 190 3.69 2.47 -10.34
CA GLY A 190 5.00 3.12 -10.30
C GLY A 190 5.12 4.19 -9.21
N ILE A 191 4.08 4.97 -8.96
CA ILE A 191 4.02 5.90 -7.82
C ILE A 191 3.94 5.15 -6.50
N LEU A 192 3.10 4.10 -6.40
CA LEU A 192 2.97 3.33 -5.16
C LEU A 192 4.28 2.66 -4.74
N GLN A 193 5.07 2.18 -5.69
CA GLN A 193 6.40 1.64 -5.41
C GLN A 193 7.37 2.67 -4.83
N ARG A 194 7.16 3.95 -5.11
CA ARG A 194 8.09 5.06 -4.81
C ARG A 194 7.54 6.04 -3.78
N VAL A 195 6.41 5.74 -3.14
CA VAL A 195 5.70 6.70 -2.27
C VAL A 195 6.55 7.20 -1.10
N ASP A 196 7.52 6.41 -0.64
CA ASP A 196 8.44 6.77 0.46
C ASP A 196 9.74 7.42 -0.04
N ASP A 197 10.02 7.38 -1.34
CA ASP A 197 11.19 8.01 -1.97
C ASP A 197 10.75 9.13 -2.92
N LYS A 198 10.71 10.36 -2.38
CA LYS A 198 10.30 11.55 -3.14
C LYS A 198 11.20 11.84 -4.34
N ALA A 199 12.49 11.48 -4.26
CA ALA A 199 13.43 11.70 -5.37
C ALA A 199 13.18 10.71 -6.51
N ALA A 200 13.05 9.42 -6.19
CA ALA A 200 12.70 8.39 -7.16
C ALA A 200 11.32 8.62 -7.78
N MET A 201 10.34 9.05 -6.98
CA MET A 201 9.01 9.40 -7.49
C MET A 201 9.08 10.56 -8.49
N ARG A 202 9.81 11.63 -8.16
CA ARG A 202 10.01 12.77 -9.07
C ARG A 202 10.69 12.35 -10.38
N ALA A 203 11.76 11.55 -10.29
CA ALA A 203 12.45 11.04 -11.47
C ALA A 203 11.49 10.25 -12.36
N PHE A 204 10.66 9.38 -11.77
CA PHE A 204 9.67 8.59 -12.48
C PHE A 204 8.62 9.46 -13.18
N VAL A 205 8.05 10.45 -12.50
CA VAL A 205 7.07 11.37 -13.10
C VAL A 205 7.72 12.17 -14.25
N ASN A 206 8.92 12.71 -14.06
CA ASN A 206 9.62 13.49 -15.07
C ASN A 206 9.95 12.66 -16.32
N SER A 207 10.28 11.38 -16.16
CA SER A 207 10.58 10.48 -17.28
C SER A 207 9.32 9.99 -18.01
N ASN A 208 8.12 10.21 -17.45
CA ASN A 208 6.85 9.71 -17.99
C ASN A 208 5.78 10.82 -18.11
N LYS A 209 6.17 12.07 -18.32
CA LYS A 209 5.26 13.23 -18.33
C LYS A 209 4.06 13.06 -19.24
N ASP A 210 4.26 12.54 -20.46
CA ASP A 210 3.19 12.34 -21.44
C ASP A 210 2.14 11.31 -20.98
N ALA A 211 2.56 10.28 -20.23
CA ALA A 211 1.66 9.29 -19.67
C ALA A 211 0.84 9.91 -18.52
N PHE A 212 1.51 10.63 -17.62
CA PHE A 212 0.82 11.35 -16.53
C PHE A 212 -0.15 12.44 -17.02
N ALA A 213 0.13 13.08 -18.14
CA ALA A 213 -0.77 14.06 -18.77
C ALA A 213 -2.06 13.43 -19.31
N ARG A 214 -2.07 12.12 -19.57
CA ARG A 214 -3.21 11.39 -20.12
C ARG A 214 -3.94 10.51 -19.11
N MET A 215 -3.54 10.57 -17.85
CA MET A 215 -4.19 9.79 -16.79
C MET A 215 -5.67 10.17 -16.61
N THR A 216 -6.46 9.19 -16.27
CA THR A 216 -7.86 9.42 -15.91
C THR A 216 -7.97 10.06 -14.52
N GLU A 217 -9.12 10.71 -14.25
CA GLU A 217 -9.41 11.21 -12.91
C GLU A 217 -9.38 10.09 -11.86
N ARG A 218 -9.78 8.86 -12.21
CA ARG A 218 -9.77 7.69 -11.31
C ARG A 218 -8.34 7.27 -10.95
N GLY A 219 -7.45 7.15 -11.94
CA GLY A 219 -6.05 6.83 -11.70
C GLY A 219 -5.35 7.88 -10.83
N PHE A 220 -5.61 9.16 -11.12
CA PHE A 220 -5.09 10.25 -10.31
C PHE A 220 -5.63 10.23 -8.87
N ALA A 221 -6.92 9.92 -8.68
CA ALA A 221 -7.53 9.80 -7.36
C ALA A 221 -6.87 8.69 -6.49
N VAL A 222 -6.48 7.58 -7.09
CA VAL A 222 -5.69 6.54 -6.38
C VAL A 222 -4.38 7.12 -5.88
N ILE A 223 -3.61 7.80 -6.75
CA ILE A 223 -2.34 8.41 -6.38
C ILE A 223 -2.51 9.43 -5.25
N VAL A 224 -3.51 10.32 -5.37
CA VAL A 224 -3.81 11.35 -4.36
C VAL A 224 -4.12 10.73 -2.99
N ASN A 225 -4.93 9.67 -2.96
CA ASN A 225 -5.31 9.03 -1.70
C ASN A 225 -4.17 8.19 -1.11
N CYS A 226 -3.39 7.49 -1.94
CA CYS A 226 -2.28 6.66 -1.49
C CYS A 226 -1.08 7.49 -1.00
N THR A 227 -0.79 8.63 -1.64
CA THR A 227 0.27 9.56 -1.20
C THR A 227 -0.13 10.38 0.02
N ASN A 228 -1.41 10.36 0.41
CA ASN A 228 -1.99 11.15 1.50
C ASN A 228 -1.65 12.66 1.42
N SER A 229 -1.43 13.18 0.22
CA SER A 229 -1.05 14.56 -0.01
C SER A 229 -2.26 15.49 0.06
N ARG A 230 -2.31 16.33 1.12
CA ARG A 230 -3.37 17.35 1.27
C ARG A 230 -3.44 18.32 0.10
N ARG A 231 -2.30 18.59 -0.56
CA ARG A 231 -2.21 19.52 -1.70
C ARG A 231 -2.76 18.91 -2.97
N LEU A 232 -2.39 17.67 -3.29
CA LEU A 232 -3.01 16.96 -4.41
C LEU A 232 -4.52 16.80 -4.21
N GLN A 233 -4.97 16.57 -2.96
CA GLN A 233 -6.39 16.55 -2.62
C GLN A 233 -7.07 17.90 -2.85
N LYS A 234 -6.41 19.01 -2.51
CA LYS A 234 -6.91 20.36 -2.77
C LYS A 234 -6.95 20.65 -4.26
N TYR A 235 -5.85 20.38 -4.97
CA TYR A 235 -5.77 20.58 -6.43
C TYR A 235 -6.88 19.82 -7.16
N MET A 236 -7.12 18.56 -6.80
CA MET A 236 -8.18 17.74 -7.36
C MET A 236 -9.57 18.34 -7.11
N ARG A 237 -9.82 18.93 -5.94
CA ARG A 237 -11.10 19.60 -5.63
C ARG A 237 -11.30 20.88 -6.42
N ASP A 238 -10.24 21.71 -6.49
CA ASP A 238 -10.30 23.03 -7.09
C ASP A 238 -10.43 22.97 -8.63
N ASN A 239 -10.03 21.86 -9.25
CA ASN A 239 -10.05 21.67 -10.71
C ASN A 239 -11.11 20.66 -11.22
N ARG A 240 -12.01 20.19 -10.36
CA ARG A 240 -13.08 19.23 -10.72
C ARG A 240 -14.13 19.81 -11.68
N GLU A 241 -14.36 21.11 -11.63
CA GLU A 241 -15.43 21.76 -12.40
C GLU A 241 -15.04 22.09 -13.86
N GLY A 242 -13.76 21.93 -14.22
CA GLY A 242 -13.24 22.27 -15.55
C GLY A 242 -13.17 21.13 -16.57
N GLY A 243 -13.52 19.91 -16.20
CA GLY A 243 -13.56 18.73 -17.11
C GLY A 243 -12.21 18.21 -17.60
N CYS A 244 -11.11 18.90 -17.34
CA CYS A 244 -9.75 18.46 -17.66
C CYS A 244 -8.79 18.88 -16.55
N ILE A 245 -8.31 17.93 -15.77
CA ILE A 245 -7.31 18.17 -14.72
C ILE A 245 -5.93 18.12 -15.37
N ASP A 246 -5.15 19.20 -15.29
CA ASP A 246 -3.73 19.18 -15.66
C ASP A 246 -2.93 18.48 -14.55
N MET A 247 -2.85 17.15 -14.68
CA MET A 247 -2.22 16.29 -13.70
C MET A 247 -0.71 16.50 -13.64
N CYS A 248 -0.08 16.89 -14.75
CA CYS A 248 1.35 17.19 -14.76
C CYS A 248 1.66 18.41 -13.91
N ARG A 249 0.86 19.47 -14.05
CA ARG A 249 0.99 20.67 -13.25
C ARG A 249 0.77 20.40 -11.76
N ALA A 250 -0.24 19.62 -11.42
CA ALA A 250 -0.50 19.19 -10.03
C ALA A 250 0.72 18.49 -9.41
N PHE A 251 1.35 17.60 -10.17
CA PHE A 251 2.56 16.91 -9.74
C PHE A 251 3.77 17.82 -9.63
N GLU A 252 3.98 18.73 -10.59
CA GLU A 252 5.09 19.69 -10.54
C GLU A 252 4.97 20.61 -9.32
N GLU A 253 3.80 21.16 -9.06
CA GLU A 253 3.52 22.00 -7.88
C GLU A 253 3.73 21.22 -6.57
N TRP A 254 3.22 19.99 -6.49
CA TRP A 254 3.41 19.14 -5.31
C TRP A 254 4.88 18.79 -5.07
N MET A 255 5.63 18.46 -6.13
CA MET A 255 7.04 18.12 -6.04
C MET A 255 7.91 19.32 -5.63
N ASP A 256 7.60 20.52 -6.12
CA ASP A 256 8.29 21.74 -5.70
C ASP A 256 8.05 22.06 -4.23
N ASP A 257 6.84 21.81 -3.75
CA ASP A 257 6.51 21.98 -2.35
C ASP A 257 7.19 20.95 -1.46
N CYS A 258 7.24 19.68 -1.88
CA CYS A 258 8.03 18.66 -1.19
C CYS A 258 9.52 19.03 -1.09
N ARG A 259 10.06 19.67 -2.12
CA ARG A 259 11.45 20.19 -2.11
C ARG A 259 11.62 21.31 -1.10
N LYS A 260 10.68 22.25 -1.04
CA LYS A 260 10.70 23.38 -0.08
C LYS A 260 10.59 22.88 1.36
N GLU A 261 9.69 21.95 1.62
CA GLU A 261 9.52 21.31 2.94
C GLU A 261 10.79 20.55 3.36
N GLY A 262 11.34 19.70 2.48
CA GLY A 262 12.57 18.96 2.78
C GLY A 262 13.77 19.87 3.02
N ARG A 263 13.84 21.05 2.35
CA ARG A 263 14.88 22.04 2.60
C ARG A 263 14.68 22.72 3.97
N ALA A 264 13.44 23.06 4.32
CA ALA A 264 13.12 23.66 5.62
C ALA A 264 13.43 22.69 6.77
N ASP A 265 13.05 21.42 6.64
CA ASP A 265 13.37 20.37 7.61
C ASP A 265 14.88 20.14 7.74
N GLY A 266 15.60 20.13 6.62
CA GLY A 266 17.06 20.02 6.61
C GLY A 266 17.74 21.17 7.34
N ILE A 267 17.27 22.41 7.17
CA ILE A 267 17.77 23.58 7.90
C ILE A 267 17.52 23.41 9.41
N LYS A 268 16.30 23.08 9.81
CA LYS A 268 15.91 22.88 11.21
C LYS A 268 16.76 21.79 11.89
N ILE A 269 16.91 20.64 11.24
CA ILE A 269 17.77 19.54 11.76
C ILE A 269 19.23 19.99 11.84
N GLY A 270 19.68 20.79 10.87
CA GLY A 270 21.04 21.37 10.86
C GLY A 270 21.26 22.30 12.05
N GLU A 271 20.32 23.19 12.32
CA GLU A 271 20.33 24.11 13.47
C GLU A 271 20.34 23.36 14.79
N GLU A 272 19.42 22.42 15.01
CA GLU A 272 19.37 21.59 16.23
C GLU A 272 20.65 20.81 16.47
N ARG A 273 21.24 20.22 15.41
CA ARG A 273 22.54 19.53 15.50
C ARG A 273 23.70 20.49 15.77
N GLY A 274 23.63 21.69 15.18
CA GLY A 274 24.59 22.75 15.42
C GLY A 274 24.59 23.22 16.88
N GLU A 275 23.41 23.49 17.43
CA GLU A 275 23.22 23.86 18.84
C GLU A 275 23.74 22.79 19.80
N ARG A 276 23.33 21.52 19.59
CA ARG A 276 23.83 20.41 20.43
C ARG A 276 25.36 20.27 20.40
N ARG A 277 25.96 20.40 19.21
CA ARG A 277 27.41 20.36 19.06
C ARG A 277 28.07 21.57 19.71
N GLY A 278 27.48 22.76 19.57
CA GLY A 278 27.93 23.96 20.21
C GLY A 278 27.91 23.89 21.73
N MET A 279 26.77 23.41 22.28
CA MET A 279 26.59 23.19 23.71
C MET A 279 27.64 22.21 24.28
N LYS A 280 27.79 21.05 23.65
CA LYS A 280 28.77 20.04 24.07
C LYS A 280 30.21 20.54 23.99
N LYS A 281 30.54 21.30 22.94
CA LYS A 281 31.88 21.92 22.84
C LYS A 281 32.07 22.98 23.92
N GLY A 282 31.05 23.80 24.23
CA GLY A 282 31.08 24.79 25.29
C GLY A 282 31.29 24.16 26.68
N GLU A 283 30.55 23.10 26.99
CA GLU A 283 30.71 22.34 28.25
C GLU A 283 32.12 21.76 28.38
N THR A 284 32.62 21.10 27.33
CA THR A 284 33.98 20.51 27.31
C THR A 284 35.04 21.59 27.54
N ARG A 285 34.88 22.74 26.87
CA ARG A 285 35.79 23.88 26.98
C ARG A 285 35.79 24.48 28.39
N LEU A 286 34.61 24.62 28.99
CA LEU A 286 34.48 25.10 30.36
C LEU A 286 35.08 24.12 31.37
N ALA A 287 34.83 22.82 31.19
CA ALA A 287 35.42 21.78 32.04
C ALA A 287 36.96 21.78 32.00
N GLN A 288 37.53 21.95 30.81
CA GLN A 288 39.00 22.06 30.66
C GLN A 288 39.54 23.33 31.34
N LEU A 289 38.85 24.46 31.22
CA LEU A 289 39.21 25.70 31.90
C LEU A 289 39.19 25.55 33.42
N ILE A 290 38.11 24.97 33.97
CA ILE A 290 37.98 24.70 35.42
C ILE A 290 39.13 23.82 35.92
N LYS A 291 39.46 22.76 35.16
CA LYS A 291 40.57 21.87 35.51
C LYS A 291 41.90 22.62 35.58
N ARG A 292 42.20 23.45 34.55
CA ARG A 292 43.44 24.25 34.53
C ARG A 292 43.52 25.24 35.66
N LEU A 293 42.42 25.95 35.96
CA LEU A 293 42.36 26.88 37.10
C LEU A 293 42.51 26.17 38.45
N GLY A 294 42.01 24.94 38.58
CA GLY A 294 42.22 24.12 39.78
C GLY A 294 43.66 23.69 39.95
N GLU A 295 44.37 23.29 38.87
CA GLU A 295 45.80 22.95 38.88
C GLU A 295 46.64 24.16 39.29
N GLU A 296 46.26 25.37 38.90
CA GLU A 296 46.95 26.62 39.28
C GLU A 296 46.49 27.20 40.64
N GLN A 297 45.62 26.48 41.39
CA GLN A 297 45.05 26.88 42.69
C GLN A 297 44.27 28.21 42.66
N ARG A 298 43.72 28.58 41.51
CA ARG A 298 42.94 29.82 41.26
C ARG A 298 41.47 29.64 41.55
N PHE A 299 41.11 29.25 42.77
CA PHE A 299 39.74 28.88 43.16
C PHE A 299 38.74 30.03 43.05
N THR A 300 39.14 31.26 43.32
CA THR A 300 38.32 32.45 43.15
C THR A 300 37.92 32.69 41.67
N ASP A 301 38.80 32.38 40.74
CA ASP A 301 38.54 32.52 39.32
C ASP A 301 37.60 31.39 38.79
N ILE A 302 37.62 30.21 39.39
CA ILE A 302 36.68 29.13 39.09
C ILE A 302 35.24 29.58 39.32
N LEU A 303 34.98 30.24 40.44
CA LEU A 303 33.63 30.78 40.75
C LEU A 303 33.23 31.88 39.79
N ARG A 304 34.14 32.78 39.45
CA ARG A 304 33.90 33.94 38.58
C ARG A 304 33.69 33.57 37.11
N VAL A 305 34.34 32.56 36.57
CA VAL A 305 34.16 32.17 35.15
C VAL A 305 32.77 31.56 34.86
N ALA A 306 32.02 31.12 35.87
CA ALA A 306 30.65 30.70 35.71
C ALA A 306 29.73 31.91 35.38
N GLU A 307 29.95 33.04 36.00
CA GLU A 307 29.11 34.23 35.93
C GLU A 307 29.66 35.30 34.94
N ASP A 308 30.97 35.46 34.87
CA ASP A 308 31.65 36.49 34.04
C ASP A 308 32.10 35.92 32.68
N ALA A 309 31.30 36.14 31.64
CA ALA A 309 31.59 35.69 30.27
C ALA A 309 32.83 36.40 29.69
N ALA A 310 33.12 37.63 30.08
CA ALA A 310 34.28 38.38 29.58
C ALA A 310 35.60 37.79 30.15
N LEU A 311 35.61 37.51 31.45
CA LEU A 311 36.72 36.81 32.11
C LEU A 311 36.91 35.43 31.51
N ARG A 312 35.82 34.67 31.32
CA ARG A 312 35.85 33.34 30.72
C ARG A 312 36.47 33.34 29.33
N ASN A 313 36.06 34.27 28.45
CA ASN A 313 36.58 34.37 27.08
C ASN A 313 38.06 34.80 27.06
N ARG A 314 38.50 35.67 27.99
CA ARG A 314 39.89 36.06 28.14
C ARG A 314 40.75 34.86 28.56
N LEU A 315 40.25 34.05 29.52
CA LEU A 315 40.95 32.87 29.98
C LEU A 315 40.99 31.75 28.92
N TYR A 316 39.94 31.57 28.13
CA TYR A 316 39.98 30.67 26.98
C TYR A 316 41.11 31.03 26.01
N ARG A 317 41.26 32.32 25.70
CA ARG A 317 42.37 32.78 24.84
C ARG A 317 43.74 32.54 25.48
N LYS A 318 43.87 32.82 26.79
CA LYS A 318 45.12 32.62 27.53
C LYS A 318 45.55 31.17 27.53
N TYR A 319 44.63 30.20 27.68
CA TYR A 319 44.95 28.77 27.78
C TYR A 319 44.82 28.02 26.44
N GLY A 320 44.49 28.70 25.35
CA GLY A 320 44.35 28.08 24.03
C GLY A 320 43.21 27.10 23.91
N LEU A 321 42.09 27.34 24.65
CA LEU A 321 40.93 26.48 24.71
C LEU A 321 39.87 26.93 23.70
#